data_d9695ad7066ab3bc71fa5d04abefee1d
#
_entry.id   d9695ad7066ab3bc71fa5d04abefee1d
#
_cell.length_a   1.000
_cell.length_b   1.000
_cell.length_c   1.000
_cell.angle_alpha   90.00
_cell.angle_beta   90.00
_cell.angle_gamma   90.00
#
_symmetry.space_group_name_H-M   'P 1'
#
loop_
_entity.id
_entity.type
_entity.pdbx_description
1 polymer ?
#
loop_
_entity_poly.entity_id
_entity_poly.type
_entity_poly.pdbx_seq_one_letter_code
_entity_poly.pdbx_strand_id
1 'polypeptide(L)'
;MPQPPLHRPSGVSAAAAAAAPPASAWGALRYRVFRWLWLATVVSNIGSWMYNAASGWLMTSLNPNPLIVSLVQVANSLPLFLFALPAGALADMIDKRRFILALEILTTLCSALFAALVTLNAVTPGVLLLFTFLVGILAALETPAWQAIVPLLVPQPALASAIAVNSVGVNISRVIGPALSGGVILGLGIAAPFWLDAVSNLGVIAVIFFWCPPARPAHALPAEHLSSAIRAGVRYARNNRQLRATLARAVGFFLFASAYWALLPVVARSQLGGGPTLYGVLLGAIGAGAVGGAFVLPRLTGNSGANRVVNLGEAGTAAALVLFGLAHEPWVAALACLIAGIGWIAVLASLSVSAQVALPDWVRGRGLAAYVTVFFGTMTVGSALWGFIADRVGLPAAHYLAAGGALLALLLTRRWRLQSGPEGDLTPSMHWPEPVVAGAVGEDAGPVLVTVEYHVSPENREAFLAALARLARERRRDGAYAWDVYQDAAHPERILETFLVDSWLEHLRQHRRVTKADRIVEEHVHRLARDTPRVTHYIGAEARPQVRAGAAAGPR
;
A
#
# COMPACT_ATOMS: atom_id res chain seq x y z
N MET A 1 3.47 -4.48 -68.07
CA MET A 1 3.83 -5.43 -67.03
C MET A 1 2.77 -5.38 -65.96
N PRO A 2 2.02 -6.44 -65.67
CA PRO A 2 0.98 -6.45 -64.69
C PRO A 2 1.53 -6.62 -63.28
N GLN A 3 0.98 -5.87 -62.33
CA GLN A 3 1.29 -5.95 -60.89
C GLN A 3 0.81 -7.29 -60.32
N PRO A 4 1.55 -7.90 -59.34
CA PRO A 4 1.10 -9.11 -58.66
C PRO A 4 0.00 -8.79 -57.65
N PRO A 5 -0.91 -9.73 -57.37
CA PRO A 5 -2.05 -9.51 -56.50
C PRO A 5 -1.63 -9.44 -55.03
N LEU A 6 -2.19 -8.45 -54.30
CA LEU A 6 -2.06 -8.27 -52.84
C LEU A 6 -2.66 -9.50 -52.13
N HIS A 7 -1.84 -10.25 -51.42
CA HIS A 7 -2.30 -11.29 -50.49
C HIS A 7 -3.14 -10.64 -49.38
N ARG A 8 -4.44 -10.90 -49.39
CA ARG A 8 -5.33 -10.72 -48.24
C ARG A 8 -4.89 -11.70 -47.15
N PRO A 9 -4.63 -11.29 -45.92
CA PRO A 9 -4.47 -12.23 -44.81
C PRO A 9 -5.81 -12.94 -44.60
N SER A 10 -5.78 -14.27 -44.73
CA SER A 10 -6.86 -15.19 -44.44
C SER A 10 -7.43 -14.90 -43.04
N GLY A 11 -8.76 -14.73 -43.01
CA GLY A 11 -9.51 -14.50 -41.78
C GLY A 11 -9.21 -15.55 -40.72
N VAL A 12 -8.54 -15.12 -39.68
CA VAL A 12 -8.52 -15.86 -38.42
C VAL A 12 -9.92 -15.75 -37.85
N SER A 13 -10.58 -16.89 -37.85
CA SER A 13 -11.93 -17.13 -37.38
C SER A 13 -12.17 -16.46 -36.01
N ALA A 14 -13.07 -15.46 -36.00
CA ALA A 14 -13.60 -14.82 -34.77
C ALA A 14 -14.53 -15.78 -33.97
N ALA A 15 -14.46 -17.08 -34.20
CA ALA A 15 -15.38 -18.10 -33.64
C ALA A 15 -14.77 -18.93 -32.49
N ALA A 16 -13.66 -18.54 -31.88
CA ALA A 16 -13.06 -19.30 -30.78
C ALA A 16 -12.78 -18.48 -29.49
N ALA A 17 -13.44 -17.35 -29.33
CA ALA A 17 -13.60 -16.77 -27.99
C ALA A 17 -14.88 -17.33 -27.34
N ALA A 18 -15.02 -18.65 -27.34
CA ALA A 18 -15.98 -19.31 -26.46
C ALA A 18 -15.58 -18.91 -25.03
N ALA A 19 -16.46 -18.14 -24.37
CA ALA A 19 -16.31 -17.72 -22.98
C ALA A 19 -15.94 -18.95 -22.14
N ALA A 20 -14.70 -18.99 -21.68
CA ALA A 20 -14.29 -20.00 -20.70
C ALA A 20 -15.28 -19.91 -19.53
N PRO A 21 -15.81 -21.05 -19.04
CA PRO A 21 -16.77 -21.03 -17.94
C PRO A 21 -16.17 -20.19 -16.80
N PRO A 22 -17.00 -19.42 -16.06
CA PRO A 22 -16.50 -18.55 -15.00
C PRO A 22 -15.62 -19.39 -14.08
N ALA A 23 -14.34 -19.01 -13.98
CA ALA A 23 -13.37 -19.75 -13.19
C ALA A 23 -13.94 -19.86 -11.78
N SER A 24 -14.16 -21.08 -11.29
CA SER A 24 -14.64 -21.33 -9.92
C SER A 24 -13.82 -20.48 -8.96
N ALA A 25 -14.48 -19.76 -8.02
CA ALA A 25 -13.80 -18.94 -7.01
C ALA A 25 -12.67 -19.71 -6.30
N TRP A 26 -12.78 -21.05 -6.20
CA TRP A 26 -11.82 -21.97 -5.59
C TRP A 26 -10.91 -22.66 -6.61
N GLY A 27 -10.94 -22.25 -7.87
CA GLY A 27 -10.19 -22.91 -8.97
C GLY A 27 -8.69 -22.98 -8.75
N ALA A 28 -8.10 -22.01 -8.06
CA ALA A 28 -6.67 -22.01 -7.73
C ALA A 28 -6.23 -23.18 -6.83
N LEU A 29 -7.11 -23.70 -5.98
CA LEU A 29 -6.79 -24.84 -5.10
C LEU A 29 -6.57 -26.18 -5.84
N ARG A 30 -6.86 -26.24 -7.16
CA ARG A 30 -6.51 -27.39 -8.00
C ARG A 30 -4.99 -27.53 -8.18
N TYR A 31 -4.26 -26.44 -8.11
CA TYR A 31 -2.80 -26.44 -8.23
C TYR A 31 -2.17 -26.92 -6.93
N ARG A 32 -1.49 -28.06 -6.96
CA ARG A 32 -0.98 -28.76 -5.76
C ARG A 32 -0.08 -27.88 -4.90
N VAL A 33 0.87 -27.16 -5.50
CA VAL A 33 1.81 -26.30 -4.77
C VAL A 33 1.07 -25.13 -4.12
N PHE A 34 0.19 -24.44 -4.87
CA PHE A 34 -0.62 -23.34 -4.35
C PHE A 34 -1.49 -23.79 -3.18
N ARG A 35 -2.16 -24.94 -3.30
CA ARG A 35 -3.02 -25.49 -2.24
C ARG A 35 -2.28 -25.75 -0.94
N TRP A 36 -1.13 -26.43 -1.00
CA TRP A 36 -0.35 -26.73 0.20
C TRP A 36 0.26 -25.47 0.81
N LEU A 37 0.74 -24.56 -0.02
CA LEU A 37 1.27 -23.29 0.44
C LEU A 37 0.16 -22.43 1.08
N TRP A 38 -1.01 -22.36 0.48
CA TRP A 38 -2.16 -21.65 1.04
C TRP A 38 -2.60 -22.22 2.40
N LEU A 39 -2.70 -23.54 2.52
CA LEU A 39 -3.04 -24.18 3.81
C LEU A 39 -1.99 -23.86 4.88
N ALA A 40 -0.71 -24.03 4.56
CA ALA A 40 0.38 -23.72 5.47
C ALA A 40 0.36 -22.23 5.88
N THR A 41 0.13 -21.32 4.94
CA THR A 41 0.04 -19.87 5.19
C THR A 41 -1.16 -19.51 6.05
N VAL A 42 -2.33 -20.14 5.86
CA VAL A 42 -3.50 -19.91 6.73
C VAL A 42 -3.19 -20.30 8.17
N VAL A 43 -2.56 -21.46 8.37
CA VAL A 43 -2.17 -21.94 9.71
C VAL A 43 -1.12 -21.00 10.34
N SER A 44 -0.07 -20.62 9.58
CA SER A 44 0.95 -19.67 10.01
C SER A 44 0.35 -18.31 10.36
N ASN A 45 -0.53 -17.77 9.52
CA ASN A 45 -1.20 -16.51 9.81
C ASN A 45 -2.07 -16.56 11.09
N ILE A 46 -2.73 -17.69 11.38
CA ILE A 46 -3.44 -17.89 12.64
C ILE A 46 -2.45 -17.79 13.80
N GLY A 47 -1.28 -18.44 13.70
CA GLY A 47 -0.19 -18.36 14.68
C GLY A 47 0.26 -16.92 14.91
N SER A 48 0.54 -16.18 13.83
CA SER A 48 1.01 -14.79 13.91
C SER A 48 -0.03 -13.84 14.52
N TRP A 49 -1.33 -14.04 14.23
CA TRP A 49 -2.39 -13.30 14.91
C TRP A 49 -2.53 -13.66 16.39
N MET A 50 -2.28 -14.95 16.75
CA MET A 50 -2.20 -15.37 18.15
C MET A 50 -1.00 -14.75 18.87
N TYR A 51 0.19 -14.73 18.22
CA TYR A 51 1.38 -14.04 18.71
C TYR A 51 1.11 -12.56 19.03
N ASN A 52 0.50 -11.84 18.08
CA ASN A 52 0.19 -10.42 18.27
C ASN A 52 -0.80 -10.18 19.43
N ALA A 53 -1.84 -10.98 19.54
CA ALA A 53 -2.78 -10.90 20.64
C ALA A 53 -2.11 -11.23 21.99
N ALA A 54 -1.33 -12.31 22.04
CA ALA A 54 -0.60 -12.70 23.24
C ALA A 54 0.44 -11.67 23.67
N SER A 55 1.13 -11.00 22.72
CA SER A 55 2.07 -9.90 23.01
C SER A 55 1.37 -8.73 23.70
N GLY A 56 0.22 -8.30 23.17
CA GLY A 56 -0.59 -7.25 23.79
C GLY A 56 -1.05 -7.62 25.21
N TRP A 57 -1.52 -8.85 25.39
CA TRP A 57 -1.94 -9.34 26.72
C TRP A 57 -0.76 -9.49 27.68
N LEU A 58 0.35 -10.10 27.26
CA LEU A 58 1.54 -10.28 28.08
C LEU A 58 2.08 -8.94 28.59
N MET A 59 2.09 -7.91 27.73
CA MET A 59 2.53 -6.57 28.14
C MET A 59 1.70 -6.04 29.31
N THR A 60 0.38 -6.23 29.29
CA THR A 60 -0.47 -5.78 30.43
C THR A 60 -0.13 -6.51 31.72
N SER A 61 0.41 -7.73 31.65
CA SER A 61 0.86 -8.49 32.82
C SER A 61 2.23 -8.05 33.34
N LEU A 62 3.11 -7.60 32.42
CA LEU A 62 4.44 -7.09 32.77
C LEU A 62 4.39 -5.64 33.27
N ASN A 63 3.58 -4.83 32.62
CA ASN A 63 3.38 -3.42 32.98
C ASN A 63 1.99 -2.94 32.51
N PRO A 64 1.05 -2.62 33.42
CA PRO A 64 -0.31 -2.21 33.08
C PRO A 64 -0.43 -0.76 32.60
N ASN A 65 0.67 0.00 32.53
CA ASN A 65 0.67 1.39 32.09
C ASN A 65 0.20 1.49 30.63
N PRO A 66 -0.83 2.31 30.30
CA PRO A 66 -1.40 2.41 28.96
C PRO A 66 -0.37 2.81 27.88
N LEU A 67 0.58 3.69 28.19
CA LEU A 67 1.63 4.06 27.26
C LEU A 67 2.51 2.86 26.91
N ILE A 68 2.97 2.11 27.92
CA ILE A 68 3.85 0.95 27.71
C ILE A 68 3.14 -0.15 26.91
N VAL A 69 1.86 -0.41 27.22
CA VAL A 69 1.06 -1.39 26.47
C VAL A 69 0.85 -0.95 25.01
N SER A 70 0.58 0.32 24.77
CA SER A 70 0.41 0.84 23.41
C SER A 70 1.67 0.76 22.55
N LEU A 71 2.87 0.74 23.18
CA LEU A 71 4.12 0.56 22.46
C LEU A 71 4.25 -0.82 21.79
N VAL A 72 3.47 -1.82 22.20
CA VAL A 72 3.39 -3.11 21.47
C VAL A 72 2.84 -2.89 20.06
N GLN A 73 1.78 -2.08 19.93
CA GLN A 73 1.24 -1.72 18.61
C GLN A 73 2.22 -0.86 17.81
N VAL A 74 2.95 0.05 18.47
CA VAL A 74 4.04 0.82 17.84
C VAL A 74 5.12 -0.11 17.33
N ALA A 75 5.62 -1.05 18.15
CA ALA A 75 6.65 -2.02 17.78
C ALA A 75 6.22 -2.91 16.61
N ASN A 76 4.93 -3.21 16.48
CA ASN A 76 4.38 -4.00 15.38
C ASN A 76 4.24 -3.18 14.07
N SER A 77 3.82 -1.91 14.15
CA SER A 77 3.54 -1.08 12.97
C SER A 77 4.73 -0.26 12.47
N LEU A 78 5.65 0.14 13.36
CA LEU A 78 6.82 0.95 13.01
C LEU A 78 7.74 0.30 11.95
N PRO A 79 8.04 -1.02 12.00
CA PRO A 79 8.83 -1.66 10.96
C PRO A 79 8.21 -1.56 9.57
N LEU A 80 6.89 -1.76 9.45
CA LEU A 80 6.19 -1.65 8.18
C LEU A 80 6.22 -0.21 7.66
N PHE A 81 6.13 0.79 8.54
CA PHE A 81 6.32 2.19 8.16
C PHE A 81 7.72 2.46 7.60
N LEU A 82 8.77 1.96 8.26
CA LEU A 82 10.16 2.22 7.90
C LEU A 82 10.61 1.43 6.66
N PHE A 83 10.18 0.17 6.54
CA PHE A 83 10.72 -0.77 5.57
C PHE A 83 9.79 -1.06 4.38
N ALA A 84 8.54 -0.58 4.33
CA ALA A 84 7.62 -0.86 3.23
C ALA A 84 8.20 -0.51 1.85
N LEU A 85 8.86 0.65 1.74
CA LEU A 85 9.48 1.08 0.47
C LEU A 85 10.78 0.32 0.16
N PRO A 86 11.76 0.17 1.08
CA PRO A 86 12.96 -0.62 0.83
C PRO A 86 12.70 -2.10 0.58
N ALA A 87 11.72 -2.69 1.27
CA ALA A 87 11.37 -4.10 1.15
C ALA A 87 10.92 -4.48 -0.27
N GLY A 88 10.12 -3.61 -0.91
CA GLY A 88 9.68 -3.83 -2.29
C GLY A 88 10.85 -3.94 -3.26
N ALA A 89 11.82 -3.04 -3.16
CA ALA A 89 13.00 -3.07 -4.02
C ALA A 89 13.90 -4.28 -3.75
N LEU A 90 14.07 -4.66 -2.47
CA LEU A 90 14.85 -5.82 -2.09
C LEU A 90 14.22 -7.12 -2.63
N ALA A 91 12.89 -7.23 -2.58
CA ALA A 91 12.16 -8.37 -3.12
C ALA A 91 12.28 -8.51 -4.65
N ASP A 92 12.55 -7.41 -5.38
CA ASP A 92 12.77 -7.44 -6.82
C ASP A 92 14.19 -7.87 -7.19
N MET A 93 15.18 -7.60 -6.33
CA MET A 93 16.60 -7.87 -6.58
C MET A 93 17.03 -9.29 -6.22
N ILE A 94 16.40 -9.91 -5.22
CA ILE A 94 16.79 -11.21 -4.67
C ILE A 94 15.91 -12.34 -5.23
N ASP A 95 16.46 -13.57 -5.24
CA ASP A 95 15.67 -14.77 -5.52
C ASP A 95 14.56 -14.92 -4.48
N LYS A 96 13.30 -14.82 -4.94
CA LYS A 96 12.11 -14.75 -4.09
C LYS A 96 11.97 -15.97 -3.17
N ARG A 97 12.28 -17.18 -3.68
CA ARG A 97 12.20 -18.41 -2.90
C ARG A 97 13.20 -18.40 -1.75
N ARG A 98 14.49 -18.10 -2.06
CA ARG A 98 15.55 -18.07 -1.05
C ARG A 98 15.30 -16.97 -0.02
N PHE A 99 14.81 -15.83 -0.47
CA PHE A 99 14.52 -14.69 0.38
C PHE A 99 13.39 -15.00 1.35
N ILE A 100 12.23 -15.49 0.89
CA ILE A 100 11.12 -15.88 1.77
C ILE A 100 11.56 -17.01 2.71
N LEU A 101 12.27 -18.02 2.21
CA LEU A 101 12.76 -19.12 3.07
C LEU A 101 13.66 -18.62 4.21
N ALA A 102 14.57 -17.70 3.91
CA ALA A 102 15.45 -17.11 4.93
C ALA A 102 14.65 -16.29 5.97
N LEU A 103 13.66 -15.48 5.51
CA LEU A 103 12.82 -14.70 6.40
C LEU A 103 11.95 -15.59 7.30
N GLU A 104 11.34 -16.64 6.75
CA GLU A 104 10.52 -17.58 7.51
C GLU A 104 11.34 -18.36 8.56
N ILE A 105 12.57 -18.77 8.22
CA ILE A 105 13.48 -19.39 9.19
C ILE A 105 13.84 -18.41 10.31
N LEU A 106 14.16 -17.15 9.97
CA LEU A 106 14.49 -16.13 10.96
C LEU A 106 13.28 -15.80 11.85
N THR A 107 12.06 -15.72 11.27
CA THR A 107 10.82 -15.50 12.03
C THR A 107 10.57 -16.66 12.98
N THR A 108 10.70 -17.89 12.51
CA THR A 108 10.57 -19.10 13.35
C THR A 108 11.55 -19.10 14.51
N LEU A 109 12.83 -18.81 14.25
CA LEU A 109 13.86 -18.76 15.29
C LEU A 109 13.59 -17.63 16.30
N CYS A 110 13.17 -16.46 15.81
CA CYS A 110 12.81 -15.31 16.64
C CYS A 110 11.62 -15.64 17.54
N SER A 111 10.55 -16.21 16.99
CA SER A 111 9.37 -16.61 17.74
C SER A 111 9.67 -17.74 18.75
N ALA A 112 10.46 -18.74 18.36
CA ALA A 112 10.85 -19.82 19.26
C ALA A 112 11.73 -19.34 20.41
N LEU A 113 12.70 -18.46 20.13
CA LEU A 113 13.54 -17.86 21.17
C LEU A 113 12.70 -17.01 22.14
N PHE A 114 11.78 -16.21 21.60
CA PHE A 114 10.87 -15.43 22.44
C PHE A 114 9.96 -16.33 23.28
N ALA A 115 9.38 -17.38 22.70
CA ALA A 115 8.58 -18.37 23.40
C ALA A 115 9.36 -19.04 24.55
N ALA A 116 10.63 -19.38 24.32
CA ALA A 116 11.51 -19.92 25.36
C ALA A 116 11.74 -18.93 26.49
N LEU A 117 12.02 -17.66 26.20
CA LEU A 117 12.16 -16.60 27.21
C LEU A 117 10.87 -16.41 28.03
N VAL A 118 9.71 -16.49 27.39
CA VAL A 118 8.40 -16.42 28.07
C VAL A 118 8.23 -17.64 28.99
N THR A 119 8.57 -18.84 28.52
CA THR A 119 8.47 -20.07 29.32
C THR A 119 9.38 -20.03 30.55
N LEU A 120 10.57 -19.42 30.41
CA LEU A 120 11.54 -19.24 31.49
C LEU A 120 11.22 -18.04 32.41
N ASN A 121 10.12 -17.32 32.19
CA ASN A 121 9.78 -16.08 32.89
C ASN A 121 10.88 -15.00 32.87
N ALA A 122 11.70 -14.99 31.81
CA ALA A 122 12.82 -14.06 31.64
C ALA A 122 12.46 -12.81 30.79
N VAL A 123 11.15 -12.58 30.50
CA VAL A 123 10.70 -11.49 29.63
C VAL A 123 10.46 -10.22 30.46
N THR A 124 11.08 -9.12 30.01
CA THR A 124 10.81 -7.76 30.47
C THR A 124 10.00 -7.00 29.41
N PRO A 125 9.38 -5.85 29.73
CA PRO A 125 8.70 -5.02 28.74
C PRO A 125 9.60 -4.66 27.53
N GLY A 126 10.87 -4.34 27.78
CA GLY A 126 11.85 -4.03 26.74
C GLY A 126 12.15 -5.22 25.82
N VAL A 127 12.29 -6.42 26.39
CA VAL A 127 12.51 -7.67 25.62
C VAL A 127 11.30 -7.96 24.73
N LEU A 128 10.07 -7.83 25.25
CA LEU A 128 8.86 -8.03 24.48
C LEU A 128 8.78 -7.03 23.30
N LEU A 129 9.03 -5.76 23.54
CA LEU A 129 9.05 -4.74 22.49
C LEU A 129 10.11 -5.02 21.43
N LEU A 130 11.31 -5.43 21.85
CA LEU A 130 12.40 -5.79 20.93
C LEU A 130 12.00 -6.95 20.01
N PHE A 131 11.49 -8.05 20.56
CA PHE A 131 11.08 -9.21 19.76
C PHE A 131 9.88 -8.90 18.86
N THR A 132 8.90 -8.13 19.34
CA THR A 132 7.77 -7.66 18.50
C THR A 132 8.26 -6.80 17.35
N PHE A 133 9.23 -5.92 17.59
CA PHE A 133 9.83 -5.08 16.55
C PHE A 133 10.64 -5.90 15.54
N LEU A 134 11.43 -6.89 15.99
CA LEU A 134 12.19 -7.78 15.11
C LEU A 134 11.27 -8.61 14.20
N VAL A 135 10.23 -9.25 14.78
CA VAL A 135 9.22 -9.97 13.99
C VAL A 135 8.51 -9.03 13.01
N GLY A 136 8.23 -7.80 13.43
CA GLY A 136 7.69 -6.76 12.55
C GLY A 136 8.59 -6.39 11.38
N ILE A 137 9.93 -6.33 11.56
CA ILE A 137 10.90 -6.13 10.46
C ILE A 137 10.81 -7.30 9.45
N LEU A 138 10.82 -8.53 9.95
CA LEU A 138 10.76 -9.72 9.10
C LEU A 138 9.47 -9.75 8.29
N ALA A 139 8.32 -9.45 8.91
CA ALA A 139 7.04 -9.35 8.23
C ALA A 139 6.99 -8.21 7.19
N ALA A 140 7.62 -7.06 7.48
CA ALA A 140 7.71 -5.96 6.54
C ALA A 140 8.52 -6.31 5.28
N LEU A 141 9.62 -7.05 5.43
CA LEU A 141 10.45 -7.54 4.33
C LEU A 141 9.77 -8.66 3.54
N GLU A 142 9.01 -9.50 4.20
CA GLU A 142 8.34 -10.65 3.60
C GLU A 142 7.15 -10.26 2.72
N THR A 143 6.36 -9.27 3.15
CA THR A 143 5.09 -8.89 2.51
C THR A 143 5.19 -8.68 0.99
N PRO A 144 6.12 -7.87 0.42
CA PRO A 144 6.24 -7.69 -1.02
C PRO A 144 6.75 -8.94 -1.74
N ALA A 145 7.64 -9.70 -1.12
CA ALA A 145 8.15 -10.95 -1.68
C ALA A 145 7.02 -11.99 -1.82
N TRP A 146 6.15 -12.07 -0.81
CA TRP A 146 4.97 -12.93 -0.81
C TRP A 146 3.98 -12.57 -1.92
N GLN A 147 3.68 -11.29 -2.09
CA GLN A 147 2.82 -10.83 -3.20
C GLN A 147 3.41 -11.17 -4.57
N ALA A 148 4.72 -11.15 -4.70
CA ALA A 148 5.42 -11.44 -5.94
C ALA A 148 5.55 -12.95 -6.26
N ILE A 149 5.34 -13.85 -5.28
CA ILE A 149 5.42 -15.31 -5.51
C ILE A 149 4.08 -15.88 -6.01
N VAL A 150 2.94 -15.31 -5.60
CA VAL A 150 1.60 -15.83 -5.93
C VAL A 150 1.39 -16.04 -7.45
N PRO A 151 1.77 -15.08 -8.33
CA PRO A 151 1.66 -15.28 -9.79
C PRO A 151 2.54 -16.39 -10.36
N LEU A 152 3.55 -16.86 -9.63
CA LEU A 152 4.43 -17.95 -10.04
C LEU A 152 3.88 -19.34 -9.68
N LEU A 153 2.86 -19.40 -8.84
CA LEU A 153 2.27 -20.63 -8.32
C LEU A 153 1.10 -21.14 -9.16
N VAL A 154 0.48 -20.27 -9.96
CA VAL A 154 -0.70 -20.60 -10.77
C VAL A 154 -0.59 -19.97 -12.17
N PRO A 155 -1.20 -20.58 -13.21
CA PRO A 155 -1.30 -19.96 -14.53
C PRO A 155 -2.13 -18.68 -14.50
N GLN A 156 -1.89 -17.77 -15.46
CA GLN A 156 -2.59 -16.49 -15.61
C GLN A 156 -4.12 -16.55 -15.46
N PRO A 157 -4.84 -17.51 -16.09
CA PRO A 157 -6.30 -17.60 -15.96
C PRO A 157 -6.79 -17.90 -14.53
N ALA A 158 -5.95 -18.52 -13.69
CA ALA A 158 -6.28 -18.86 -12.30
C ALA A 158 -5.82 -17.78 -11.29
N LEU A 159 -5.11 -16.74 -11.73
CA LEU A 159 -4.52 -15.75 -10.85
C LEU A 159 -5.57 -14.97 -10.04
N ALA A 160 -6.66 -14.57 -10.65
CA ALA A 160 -7.77 -13.89 -9.96
C ALA A 160 -8.37 -14.75 -8.84
N SER A 161 -8.57 -16.06 -9.10
CA SER A 161 -8.99 -17.02 -8.08
C SER A 161 -7.96 -17.18 -6.96
N ALA A 162 -6.65 -17.22 -7.29
CA ALA A 162 -5.59 -17.34 -6.29
C ALA A 162 -5.55 -16.13 -5.35
N ILE A 163 -5.67 -14.91 -5.88
CA ILE A 163 -5.71 -13.68 -5.09
C ILE A 163 -6.95 -13.66 -4.18
N ALA A 164 -8.12 -14.06 -4.71
CA ALA A 164 -9.36 -14.13 -3.92
C ALA A 164 -9.26 -15.14 -2.77
N VAL A 165 -8.79 -16.34 -3.05
CA VAL A 165 -8.60 -17.41 -2.06
C VAL A 165 -7.58 -17.01 -0.99
N ASN A 166 -6.49 -16.36 -1.39
CA ASN A 166 -5.49 -15.85 -0.44
C ASN A 166 -6.09 -14.77 0.49
N SER A 167 -6.87 -13.84 -0.05
CA SER A 167 -7.58 -12.84 0.75
C SER A 167 -8.54 -13.46 1.76
N VAL A 168 -9.26 -14.52 1.37
CA VAL A 168 -10.13 -15.28 2.29
C VAL A 168 -9.31 -15.88 3.42
N GLY A 169 -8.17 -16.53 3.12
CA GLY A 169 -7.29 -17.11 4.13
C GLY A 169 -6.81 -16.08 5.15
N VAL A 170 -6.31 -14.94 4.70
CA VAL A 170 -5.84 -13.84 5.58
C VAL A 170 -6.97 -13.33 6.49
N ASN A 171 -8.19 -13.14 5.96
CA ASN A 171 -9.31 -12.64 6.74
C ASN A 171 -9.83 -13.68 7.77
N ILE A 172 -9.86 -14.95 7.41
CA ILE A 172 -10.20 -16.04 8.34
C ILE A 172 -9.18 -16.06 9.49
N SER A 173 -7.89 -16.01 9.18
CA SER A 173 -6.83 -16.02 10.20
C SER A 173 -6.92 -14.84 11.16
N ARG A 174 -7.26 -13.65 10.64
CA ARG A 174 -7.45 -12.43 11.44
C ARG A 174 -8.57 -12.55 12.47
N VAL A 175 -9.64 -13.28 12.16
CA VAL A 175 -10.76 -13.49 13.08
C VAL A 175 -10.45 -14.60 14.08
N ILE A 176 -9.99 -15.74 13.57
CA ILE A 176 -9.81 -16.97 14.36
C ILE A 176 -8.59 -16.86 15.28
N GLY A 177 -7.47 -16.31 14.80
CA GLY A 177 -6.21 -16.25 15.55
C GLY A 177 -6.35 -15.59 16.92
N PRO A 178 -6.78 -14.32 17.00
CA PRO A 178 -6.95 -13.65 18.30
C PRO A 178 -7.98 -14.31 19.20
N ALA A 179 -9.09 -14.82 18.65
CA ALA A 179 -10.12 -15.51 19.42
C ALA A 179 -9.57 -16.81 20.06
N LEU A 180 -8.80 -17.59 19.30
CA LEU A 180 -8.14 -18.77 19.82
C LEU A 180 -7.05 -18.42 20.84
N SER A 181 -6.34 -17.30 20.68
CA SER A 181 -5.26 -16.89 21.57
C SER A 181 -5.70 -16.84 23.03
N GLY A 182 -6.87 -16.24 23.30
CA GLY A 182 -7.42 -16.15 24.66
C GLY A 182 -7.68 -17.51 25.31
N GLY A 183 -8.27 -18.44 24.55
CA GLY A 183 -8.51 -19.81 25.01
C GLY A 183 -7.22 -20.62 25.21
N VAL A 184 -6.26 -20.47 24.29
CA VAL A 184 -4.94 -21.12 24.38
C VAL A 184 -4.15 -20.61 25.59
N ILE A 185 -4.16 -19.30 25.84
CA ILE A 185 -3.51 -18.73 27.03
C ILE A 185 -4.14 -19.27 28.30
N LEU A 186 -5.46 -19.41 28.37
CA LEU A 186 -6.16 -19.94 29.53
C LEU A 186 -5.85 -21.42 29.79
N GLY A 187 -5.83 -22.24 28.74
CA GLY A 187 -5.65 -23.70 28.84
C GLY A 187 -4.19 -24.17 28.91
N LEU A 188 -3.29 -23.51 28.17
CA LEU A 188 -1.89 -23.93 27.96
C LEU A 188 -0.86 -22.91 28.48
N GLY A 189 -1.32 -21.76 28.98
CA GLY A 189 -0.46 -20.71 29.47
C GLY A 189 -0.01 -19.71 28.41
N ILE A 190 0.56 -18.59 28.88
CA ILE A 190 0.91 -17.41 28.06
C ILE A 190 2.01 -17.69 27.01
N ALA A 191 2.87 -18.69 27.22
CA ALA A 191 3.91 -19.07 26.28
C ALA A 191 3.40 -19.82 25.04
N ALA A 192 2.23 -20.50 25.16
CA ALA A 192 1.71 -21.38 24.14
C ALA A 192 1.44 -20.71 22.78
N PRO A 193 0.83 -19.51 22.70
CA PRO A 193 0.64 -18.83 21.41
C PRO A 193 1.95 -18.57 20.65
N PHE A 194 3.05 -18.25 21.35
CA PHE A 194 4.35 -17.99 20.74
C PHE A 194 5.00 -19.28 20.21
N TRP A 195 4.86 -20.39 20.93
CA TRP A 195 5.29 -21.72 20.44
C TRP A 195 4.45 -22.16 19.25
N LEU A 196 3.14 -21.95 19.27
CA LEU A 196 2.26 -22.29 18.15
C LEU A 196 2.59 -21.48 16.89
N ASP A 197 2.93 -20.19 17.03
CA ASP A 197 3.40 -19.39 15.91
C ASP A 197 4.70 -19.99 15.32
N ALA A 198 5.70 -20.24 16.15
CA ALA A 198 6.96 -20.84 15.70
C ALA A 198 6.77 -22.19 15.00
N VAL A 199 5.91 -23.07 15.52
CA VAL A 199 5.63 -24.38 14.93
C VAL A 199 4.83 -24.25 13.63
N SER A 200 3.88 -23.33 13.57
CA SER A 200 3.03 -23.14 12.38
C SER A 200 3.83 -22.69 11.15
N ASN A 201 4.88 -21.90 11.34
CA ASN A 201 5.76 -21.42 10.26
C ASN A 201 6.58 -22.56 9.61
N LEU A 202 6.82 -23.66 10.33
CA LEU A 202 7.52 -24.84 9.77
C LEU A 202 6.77 -25.42 8.56
N GLY A 203 5.44 -25.32 8.52
CA GLY A 203 4.63 -25.73 7.37
C GLY A 203 4.95 -24.92 6.12
N VAL A 204 5.08 -23.61 6.25
CA VAL A 204 5.44 -22.71 5.14
C VAL A 204 6.87 -22.99 4.67
N ILE A 205 7.82 -23.11 5.61
CA ILE A 205 9.22 -23.46 5.33
C ILE A 205 9.29 -24.76 4.53
N ALA A 206 8.59 -25.81 4.97
CA ALA A 206 8.59 -27.10 4.29
C ALA A 206 8.07 -26.98 2.86
N VAL A 207 6.93 -26.32 2.63
CA VAL A 207 6.38 -26.19 1.27
C VAL A 207 7.30 -25.39 0.36
N ILE A 208 7.86 -24.26 0.81
CA ILE A 208 8.77 -23.43 0.02
C ILE A 208 10.11 -24.14 -0.22
N PHE A 209 10.60 -24.92 0.74
CA PHE A 209 11.83 -25.70 0.59
C PHE A 209 11.73 -26.75 -0.52
N PHE A 210 10.60 -27.43 -0.65
CA PHE A 210 10.38 -28.42 -1.70
C PHE A 210 9.85 -27.82 -3.02
N TRP A 211 9.47 -26.53 -3.05
CA TRP A 211 9.00 -25.89 -4.26
C TRP A 211 10.16 -25.44 -5.18
N CYS A 212 10.09 -25.83 -6.45
CA CYS A 212 11.02 -25.37 -7.48
C CYS A 212 10.34 -24.30 -8.34
N PRO A 213 10.81 -23.04 -8.34
CA PRO A 213 10.25 -21.99 -9.19
C PRO A 213 10.51 -22.27 -10.66
N PRO A 214 9.61 -21.87 -11.57
CA PRO A 214 9.84 -21.94 -13.01
C PRO A 214 11.03 -21.04 -13.40
N ALA A 215 11.78 -21.43 -14.46
CA ALA A 215 12.90 -20.67 -14.97
C ALA A 215 12.44 -19.27 -15.42
N ARG A 216 13.18 -18.23 -15.03
CA ARG A 216 12.90 -16.85 -15.48
C ARG A 216 13.23 -16.68 -16.95
N PRO A 217 12.38 -16.00 -17.76
CA PRO A 217 12.77 -15.56 -19.08
C PRO A 217 13.93 -14.53 -18.97
N ALA A 218 14.93 -14.67 -19.84
CA ALA A 218 16.19 -13.91 -19.80
C ALA A 218 16.10 -12.41 -20.17
N HIS A 219 14.92 -11.83 -20.38
CA HIS A 219 14.72 -10.47 -20.88
C HIS A 219 13.96 -9.59 -19.86
N ALA A 220 14.56 -9.34 -18.72
CA ALA A 220 14.11 -8.26 -17.84
C ALA A 220 14.99 -7.02 -18.06
N LEU A 221 14.38 -5.86 -18.33
CA LEU A 221 15.06 -4.56 -18.32
C LEU A 221 15.83 -4.36 -17.01
N PRO A 222 16.96 -3.65 -17.00
CA PRO A 222 17.69 -3.36 -15.77
C PRO A 222 16.78 -2.77 -14.69
N ALA A 223 16.92 -3.25 -13.46
CA ALA A 223 16.14 -2.75 -12.33
C ALA A 223 16.43 -1.24 -12.13
N GLU A 224 15.39 -0.45 -11.89
CA GLU A 224 15.56 0.96 -11.56
C GLU A 224 16.30 1.10 -10.22
N HIS A 225 17.16 2.11 -10.08
CA HIS A 225 17.78 2.43 -8.80
C HIS A 225 16.74 2.76 -7.73
N LEU A 226 16.88 2.17 -6.54
CA LEU A 226 15.95 2.33 -5.42
C LEU A 226 15.59 3.80 -5.14
N SER A 227 16.58 4.68 -5.14
CA SER A 227 16.40 6.11 -4.87
C SER A 227 15.53 6.83 -5.92
N SER A 228 15.68 6.48 -7.20
CA SER A 228 14.88 7.03 -8.29
C SER A 228 13.43 6.51 -8.22
N ALA A 229 13.27 5.24 -7.88
CA ALA A 229 11.96 4.61 -7.70
C ALA A 229 11.16 5.25 -6.55
N ILE A 230 11.80 5.47 -5.38
CA ILE A 230 11.17 6.14 -4.24
C ILE A 230 10.80 7.59 -4.60
N ARG A 231 11.72 8.35 -5.22
CA ARG A 231 11.43 9.73 -5.66
C ARG A 231 10.25 9.80 -6.63
N ALA A 232 10.17 8.88 -7.59
CA ALA A 232 9.05 8.81 -8.53
C ALA A 232 7.72 8.53 -7.81
N GLY A 233 7.67 7.60 -6.86
CA GLY A 233 6.50 7.30 -6.05
C GLY A 233 6.03 8.49 -5.19
N VAL A 234 6.95 9.15 -4.50
CA VAL A 234 6.66 10.34 -3.68
C VAL A 234 6.21 11.52 -4.56
N ARG A 235 6.87 11.75 -5.69
CA ARG A 235 6.48 12.78 -6.66
C ARG A 235 5.08 12.53 -7.20
N TYR A 236 4.76 11.30 -7.57
CA TYR A 236 3.44 10.91 -8.01
C TYR A 236 2.39 11.15 -6.92
N ALA A 237 2.63 10.68 -5.70
CA ALA A 237 1.73 10.86 -4.57
C ALA A 237 1.45 12.33 -4.26
N ARG A 238 2.45 13.21 -4.38
CA ARG A 238 2.30 14.66 -4.16
C ARG A 238 1.51 15.37 -5.26
N ASN A 239 1.61 14.90 -6.50
CA ASN A 239 0.99 15.58 -7.66
C ASN A 239 -0.32 14.92 -8.14
N ASN A 240 -0.66 13.70 -7.65
CA ASN A 240 -1.94 13.07 -7.95
C ASN A 240 -3.00 13.48 -6.93
N ARG A 241 -4.04 14.21 -7.38
CA ARG A 241 -5.12 14.73 -6.51
C ARG A 241 -5.90 13.61 -5.81
N GLN A 242 -6.13 12.51 -6.52
CA GLN A 242 -6.94 11.38 -6.05
C GLN A 242 -6.20 10.61 -4.96
N LEU A 243 -4.93 10.27 -5.20
CA LEU A 243 -4.10 9.61 -4.20
C LEU A 243 -3.92 10.50 -2.96
N ARG A 244 -3.71 11.81 -3.13
CA ARG A 244 -3.66 12.75 -1.99
C ARG A 244 -4.95 12.75 -1.17
N ALA A 245 -6.12 12.70 -1.83
CA ALA A 245 -7.39 12.61 -1.13
C ALA A 245 -7.50 11.31 -0.31
N THR A 246 -7.08 10.20 -0.90
CA THR A 246 -7.02 8.91 -0.23
C THR A 246 -6.07 8.93 0.98
N LEU A 247 -4.86 9.48 0.82
CA LEU A 247 -3.86 9.59 1.90
C LEU A 247 -4.35 10.50 3.03
N ALA A 248 -4.96 11.65 2.71
CA ALA A 248 -5.50 12.56 3.71
C ALA A 248 -6.62 11.92 4.54
N ARG A 249 -7.54 11.18 3.91
CA ARG A 249 -8.57 10.42 4.61
C ARG A 249 -7.99 9.25 5.40
N ALA A 250 -6.95 8.58 4.88
CA ALA A 250 -6.24 7.54 5.61
C ALA A 250 -5.65 8.08 6.93
N VAL A 251 -4.98 9.23 6.89
CA VAL A 251 -4.46 9.88 8.11
C VAL A 251 -5.62 10.21 9.06
N GLY A 252 -6.69 10.84 8.54
CA GLY A 252 -7.86 11.22 9.35
C GLY A 252 -8.52 10.05 10.06
N PHE A 253 -8.58 8.87 9.44
CA PHE A 253 -9.18 7.69 10.03
C PHE A 253 -8.23 6.92 10.96
N PHE A 254 -7.04 6.53 10.43
CA PHE A 254 -6.16 5.61 11.15
C PHE A 254 -5.53 6.23 12.40
N LEU A 255 -5.35 7.55 12.44
CA LEU A 255 -4.86 8.25 13.62
C LEU A 255 -5.77 8.01 14.84
N PHE A 256 -7.07 8.05 14.64
CA PHE A 256 -8.05 7.89 15.73
C PHE A 256 -8.45 6.42 15.95
N ALA A 257 -8.53 5.64 14.88
CA ALA A 257 -8.77 4.20 14.99
C ALA A 257 -7.67 3.47 15.75
N SER A 258 -6.41 3.95 15.69
CA SER A 258 -5.29 3.38 16.46
C SER A 258 -5.54 3.37 17.97
N ALA A 259 -6.42 4.23 18.49
CA ALA A 259 -6.75 4.29 19.92
C ALA A 259 -7.30 2.96 20.42
N TYR A 260 -8.34 2.42 19.78
CA TYR A 260 -8.91 1.15 20.24
C TYR A 260 -7.98 -0.03 19.95
N TRP A 261 -7.21 -0.03 18.84
CA TRP A 261 -6.24 -1.09 18.59
C TRP A 261 -5.14 -1.16 19.65
N ALA A 262 -4.62 0.00 20.07
CA ALA A 262 -3.51 0.08 21.03
C ALA A 262 -3.97 -0.12 22.48
N LEU A 263 -5.17 0.35 22.84
CA LEU A 263 -5.66 0.37 24.21
C LEU A 263 -6.57 -0.81 24.59
N LEU A 264 -7.03 -1.63 23.61
CA LEU A 264 -7.95 -2.74 23.87
C LEU A 264 -7.45 -3.73 24.94
N PRO A 265 -6.15 -4.10 25.02
CA PRO A 265 -5.67 -4.98 26.08
C PRO A 265 -5.84 -4.35 27.47
N VAL A 266 -5.61 -3.03 27.57
CA VAL A 266 -5.77 -2.28 28.84
C VAL A 266 -7.26 -2.14 29.21
N VAL A 267 -8.13 -1.88 28.23
CA VAL A 267 -9.60 -1.87 28.42
C VAL A 267 -10.06 -3.22 28.98
N ALA A 268 -9.66 -4.32 28.34
CA ALA A 268 -10.06 -5.66 28.78
C ALA A 268 -9.61 -5.97 30.20
N ARG A 269 -8.37 -5.60 30.57
CA ARG A 269 -7.79 -5.92 31.88
C ARG A 269 -8.18 -4.94 32.97
N SER A 270 -7.96 -3.62 32.74
CA SER A 270 -8.04 -2.62 33.81
C SER A 270 -9.43 -2.01 33.95
N GLN A 271 -10.16 -1.84 32.82
CA GLN A 271 -11.50 -1.22 32.86
C GLN A 271 -12.58 -2.26 33.07
N LEU A 272 -12.47 -3.47 32.49
CA LEU A 272 -13.47 -4.54 32.58
C LEU A 272 -13.10 -5.63 33.60
N GLY A 273 -11.91 -5.62 34.17
CA GLY A 273 -11.43 -6.64 35.12
C GLY A 273 -11.34 -8.04 34.51
N GLY A 274 -11.28 -8.16 33.18
CA GLY A 274 -11.33 -9.42 32.46
C GLY A 274 -9.97 -10.10 32.31
N GLY A 275 -10.04 -11.41 31.99
CA GLY A 275 -8.86 -12.25 31.67
C GLY A 275 -8.53 -12.27 30.17
N PRO A 276 -7.53 -13.09 29.78
CA PRO A 276 -7.09 -13.23 28.38
C PRO A 276 -8.20 -13.71 27.46
N THR A 277 -9.15 -14.50 27.98
CA THR A 277 -10.32 -14.97 27.23
C THR A 277 -11.21 -13.81 26.81
N LEU A 278 -11.50 -12.85 27.71
CA LEU A 278 -12.28 -11.67 27.36
C LEU A 278 -11.58 -10.85 26.28
N TYR A 279 -10.27 -10.63 26.43
CA TYR A 279 -9.50 -9.92 25.41
C TYR A 279 -9.55 -10.62 24.04
N GLY A 280 -9.40 -11.95 24.01
CA GLY A 280 -9.56 -12.75 22.79
C GLY A 280 -10.95 -12.64 22.16
N VAL A 281 -12.02 -12.66 22.98
CA VAL A 281 -13.41 -12.46 22.53
C VAL A 281 -13.61 -11.07 21.94
N LEU A 282 -13.06 -10.03 22.57
CA LEU A 282 -13.15 -8.65 22.07
C LEU A 282 -12.44 -8.49 20.72
N LEU A 283 -11.23 -9.06 20.55
CA LEU A 283 -10.55 -9.08 19.27
C LEU A 283 -11.32 -9.90 18.22
N GLY A 284 -11.88 -11.04 18.60
CA GLY A 284 -12.77 -11.85 17.77
C GLY A 284 -14.01 -11.07 17.32
N ALA A 285 -14.58 -10.25 18.20
CA ALA A 285 -15.72 -9.39 17.89
C ALA A 285 -15.36 -8.31 16.85
N ILE A 286 -14.17 -7.69 16.92
CA ILE A 286 -13.67 -6.80 15.85
C ILE A 286 -13.59 -7.56 14.53
N GLY A 287 -13.01 -8.78 14.55
CA GLY A 287 -12.91 -9.62 13.36
C GLY A 287 -14.27 -10.00 12.78
N ALA A 288 -15.23 -10.41 13.64
CA ALA A 288 -16.59 -10.74 13.23
C ALA A 288 -17.32 -9.54 12.63
N GLY A 289 -17.17 -8.34 13.24
CA GLY A 289 -17.65 -7.09 12.69
C GLY A 289 -17.07 -6.78 11.31
N ALA A 290 -15.76 -6.98 11.13
CA ALA A 290 -15.09 -6.77 9.84
C ALA A 290 -15.59 -7.75 8.76
N VAL A 291 -15.78 -9.04 9.08
CA VAL A 291 -16.33 -10.03 8.16
C VAL A 291 -17.78 -9.70 7.80
N GLY A 292 -18.63 -9.43 8.79
CA GLY A 292 -20.03 -9.03 8.57
C GLY A 292 -20.13 -7.76 7.71
N GLY A 293 -19.28 -6.75 8.02
CA GLY A 293 -19.17 -5.53 7.24
C GLY A 293 -18.77 -5.78 5.78
N ALA A 294 -17.82 -6.71 5.53
CA ALA A 294 -17.36 -7.04 4.20
C ALA A 294 -18.47 -7.62 3.30
N PHE A 295 -19.42 -8.39 3.83
CA PHE A 295 -20.57 -8.90 3.08
C PHE A 295 -21.57 -7.80 2.70
N VAL A 296 -21.71 -6.77 3.52
CA VAL A 296 -22.66 -5.67 3.30
C VAL A 296 -22.04 -4.57 2.42
N LEU A 297 -20.71 -4.42 2.48
CA LEU A 297 -19.95 -3.36 1.83
C LEU A 297 -20.23 -3.20 0.31
N PRO A 298 -20.28 -4.27 -0.53
CA PRO A 298 -20.53 -4.13 -1.96
C PRO A 298 -21.90 -3.49 -2.27
N ARG A 299 -22.94 -3.86 -1.49
CA ARG A 299 -24.28 -3.27 -1.64
C ARG A 299 -24.30 -1.80 -1.23
N LEU A 300 -23.62 -1.44 -0.13
CA LEU A 300 -23.54 -0.06 0.32
C LEU A 300 -22.73 0.80 -0.65
N THR A 301 -21.63 0.30 -1.18
CA THR A 301 -20.79 1.05 -2.14
C THR A 301 -21.52 1.26 -3.46
N GLY A 302 -22.22 0.24 -3.99
CA GLY A 302 -23.01 0.34 -5.22
C GLY A 302 -24.12 1.38 -5.11
N ASN A 303 -24.83 1.43 -4.01
CA ASN A 303 -25.97 2.33 -3.81
C ASN A 303 -25.59 3.74 -3.34
N SER A 304 -24.51 3.87 -2.57
CA SER A 304 -24.19 5.11 -1.83
C SER A 304 -22.86 5.75 -2.23
N GLY A 305 -22.01 5.03 -2.95
CA GLY A 305 -20.67 5.46 -3.34
C GLY A 305 -19.64 5.40 -2.20
N ALA A 306 -18.36 5.28 -2.54
CA ALA A 306 -17.26 5.11 -1.58
C ALA A 306 -17.16 6.21 -0.53
N ASN A 307 -17.49 7.45 -0.88
CA ASN A 307 -17.44 8.58 0.07
C ASN A 307 -18.41 8.42 1.24
N ARG A 308 -19.64 7.98 0.96
CA ARG A 308 -20.64 7.75 2.03
C ARG A 308 -20.26 6.57 2.90
N VAL A 309 -19.74 5.51 2.30
CA VAL A 309 -19.29 4.32 3.03
C VAL A 309 -18.16 4.66 3.99
N VAL A 310 -17.16 5.43 3.54
CA VAL A 310 -16.06 5.89 4.39
C VAL A 310 -16.58 6.80 5.51
N ASN A 311 -17.46 7.75 5.19
CA ASN A 311 -18.03 8.64 6.21
C ASN A 311 -18.83 7.86 7.28
N LEU A 312 -19.61 6.84 6.88
CA LEU A 312 -20.33 5.97 7.81
C LEU A 312 -19.38 5.12 8.65
N GLY A 313 -18.30 4.61 8.04
CA GLY A 313 -17.27 3.85 8.74
C GLY A 313 -16.51 4.71 9.77
N GLU A 314 -16.17 5.96 9.43
CA GLU A 314 -15.55 6.92 10.35
C GLU A 314 -16.51 7.29 11.50
N ALA A 315 -17.79 7.57 11.20
CA ALA A 315 -18.80 7.85 12.21
C ALA A 315 -19.05 6.64 13.12
N GLY A 316 -19.12 5.43 12.55
CA GLY A 316 -19.22 4.19 13.31
C GLY A 316 -18.03 3.97 14.23
N THR A 317 -16.82 4.27 13.77
CA THR A 317 -15.60 4.21 14.60
C THR A 317 -15.63 5.23 15.73
N ALA A 318 -16.10 6.46 15.48
CA ALA A 318 -16.28 7.46 16.54
C ALA A 318 -17.31 6.98 17.58
N ALA A 319 -18.43 6.40 17.14
CA ALA A 319 -19.43 5.80 18.05
C ALA A 319 -18.84 4.64 18.87
N ALA A 320 -18.04 3.77 18.24
CA ALA A 320 -17.35 2.69 18.95
C ALA A 320 -16.37 3.24 20.02
N LEU A 321 -15.62 4.29 19.71
CA LEU A 321 -14.73 4.96 20.68
C LEU A 321 -15.52 5.54 21.88
N VAL A 322 -16.69 6.13 21.64
CA VAL A 322 -17.57 6.59 22.75
C VAL A 322 -18.01 5.39 23.59
N LEU A 323 -18.42 4.28 22.94
CA LEU A 323 -18.82 3.07 23.67
C LEU A 323 -17.66 2.46 24.47
N PHE A 324 -16.43 2.49 23.98
CA PHE A 324 -15.25 2.06 24.76
C PHE A 324 -15.04 2.94 26.00
N GLY A 325 -15.24 4.25 25.89
CA GLY A 325 -15.19 5.15 27.04
C GLY A 325 -16.30 4.87 28.08
N LEU A 326 -17.47 4.41 27.63
CA LEU A 326 -18.62 4.04 28.50
C LEU A 326 -18.60 2.58 28.97
N ALA A 327 -17.68 1.75 28.47
CA ALA A 327 -17.71 0.31 28.71
C ALA A 327 -17.32 -0.04 30.15
N HIS A 328 -18.29 -0.31 30.98
CA HIS A 328 -18.14 -0.90 32.32
C HIS A 328 -18.52 -2.40 32.31
N GLU A 329 -19.25 -2.83 31.29
CA GLU A 329 -19.70 -4.20 31.11
C GLU A 329 -19.07 -4.82 29.84
N PRO A 330 -18.70 -6.12 29.87
CA PRO A 330 -18.07 -6.80 28.73
C PRO A 330 -18.89 -6.77 27.44
N TRP A 331 -20.22 -6.81 27.52
CA TRP A 331 -21.09 -6.78 26.33
C TRP A 331 -21.10 -5.41 25.63
N VAL A 332 -20.93 -4.30 26.38
CA VAL A 332 -20.81 -2.95 25.80
C VAL A 332 -19.49 -2.86 24.98
N ALA A 333 -18.41 -3.37 25.56
CA ALA A 333 -17.13 -3.44 24.85
C ALA A 333 -17.19 -4.35 23.62
N ALA A 334 -17.90 -5.49 23.71
CA ALA A 334 -18.09 -6.39 22.57
C ALA A 334 -18.90 -5.71 21.44
N LEU A 335 -19.94 -4.95 21.77
CA LEU A 335 -20.70 -4.14 20.82
C LEU A 335 -19.81 -3.06 20.17
N ALA A 336 -19.01 -2.36 20.99
CA ALA A 336 -18.04 -1.40 20.48
C ALA A 336 -17.05 -2.05 19.49
N CYS A 337 -16.53 -3.24 19.80
CA CYS A 337 -15.65 -4.02 18.96
C CYS A 337 -16.31 -4.41 17.62
N LEU A 338 -17.57 -4.87 17.63
CA LEU A 338 -18.33 -5.19 16.42
C LEU A 338 -18.48 -3.96 15.52
N ILE A 339 -18.88 -2.82 16.08
CA ILE A 339 -19.05 -1.56 15.33
C ILE A 339 -17.70 -1.09 14.80
N ALA A 340 -16.63 -1.13 15.62
CA ALA A 340 -15.28 -0.79 15.20
C ALA A 340 -14.80 -1.67 14.03
N GLY A 341 -15.08 -2.98 14.06
CA GLY A 341 -14.77 -3.92 13.00
C GLY A 341 -15.47 -3.60 11.68
N ILE A 342 -16.77 -3.29 11.73
CA ILE A 342 -17.54 -2.86 10.54
C ILE A 342 -16.96 -1.56 9.98
N GLY A 343 -16.71 -0.55 10.83
CA GLY A 343 -16.10 0.72 10.43
C GLY A 343 -14.73 0.53 9.82
N TRP A 344 -13.89 -0.29 10.45
CA TRP A 344 -12.54 -0.61 9.98
C TRP A 344 -12.52 -1.15 8.55
N ILE A 345 -13.29 -2.21 8.28
CA ILE A 345 -13.27 -2.82 6.95
C ILE A 345 -13.90 -1.91 5.90
N ALA A 346 -14.94 -1.16 6.25
CA ALA A 346 -15.58 -0.21 5.35
C ALA A 346 -14.59 0.86 4.88
N VAL A 347 -13.81 1.44 5.80
CA VAL A 347 -12.82 2.46 5.47
C VAL A 347 -11.60 1.86 4.79
N LEU A 348 -11.01 0.81 5.37
CA LEU A 348 -9.80 0.17 4.84
C LEU A 348 -9.98 -0.31 3.40
N ALA A 349 -11.07 -1.03 3.11
CA ALA A 349 -11.33 -1.54 1.77
C ALA A 349 -11.59 -0.41 0.77
N SER A 350 -12.39 0.59 1.15
CA SER A 350 -12.69 1.73 0.27
C SER A 350 -11.45 2.57 -0.04
N LEU A 351 -10.59 2.84 0.95
CA LEU A 351 -9.33 3.56 0.75
C LEU A 351 -8.34 2.74 -0.08
N SER A 352 -8.25 1.43 0.14
CA SER A 352 -7.38 0.54 -0.64
C SER A 352 -7.78 0.49 -2.11
N VAL A 353 -9.09 0.39 -2.40
CA VAL A 353 -9.62 0.46 -3.77
C VAL A 353 -9.36 1.82 -4.39
N SER A 354 -9.64 2.91 -3.66
CA SER A 354 -9.38 4.29 -4.13
C SER A 354 -7.90 4.51 -4.46
N ALA A 355 -6.98 3.99 -3.63
CA ALA A 355 -5.55 4.06 -3.91
C ALA A 355 -5.16 3.29 -5.18
N GLN A 356 -5.70 2.08 -5.38
CA GLN A 356 -5.41 1.26 -6.56
C GLN A 356 -5.94 1.90 -7.85
N VAL A 357 -7.16 2.42 -7.83
CA VAL A 357 -7.81 3.05 -9.00
C VAL A 357 -7.11 4.37 -9.40
N ALA A 358 -6.50 5.07 -8.44
CA ALA A 358 -5.76 6.31 -8.71
C ALA A 358 -4.39 6.11 -9.38
N LEU A 359 -3.95 4.86 -9.56
CA LEU A 359 -2.58 4.52 -9.93
C LEU A 359 -2.52 3.75 -11.26
N PRO A 360 -1.87 4.30 -12.32
CA PRO A 360 -1.55 3.55 -13.52
C PRO A 360 -0.51 2.46 -13.23
N ASP A 361 -0.46 1.44 -14.11
CA ASP A 361 0.34 0.23 -13.90
C ASP A 361 1.83 0.51 -13.60
N TRP A 362 2.43 1.49 -14.28
CA TRP A 362 3.86 1.80 -14.17
C TRP A 362 4.28 2.30 -12.79
N VAL A 363 3.36 2.89 -11.99
CA VAL A 363 3.66 3.43 -10.66
C VAL A 363 2.84 2.76 -9.55
N ARG A 364 1.99 1.77 -9.90
CA ARG A 364 1.06 1.14 -8.95
C ARG A 364 1.75 0.60 -7.70
N GLY A 365 2.81 -0.16 -7.85
CA GLY A 365 3.55 -0.71 -6.70
C GLY A 365 4.09 0.39 -5.77
N ARG A 366 4.65 1.46 -6.33
CA ARG A 366 5.23 2.59 -5.58
C ARG A 366 4.17 3.44 -4.90
N GLY A 367 3.06 3.69 -5.58
CA GLY A 367 1.94 4.45 -5.02
C GLY A 367 1.23 3.69 -3.89
N LEU A 368 1.06 2.38 -4.03
CA LEU A 368 0.55 1.53 -2.97
C LEU A 368 1.51 1.44 -1.78
N ALA A 369 2.82 1.38 -2.02
CA ALA A 369 3.81 1.45 -0.95
C ALA A 369 3.72 2.77 -0.18
N ALA A 370 3.51 3.91 -0.86
CA ALA A 370 3.26 5.18 -0.20
C ALA A 370 1.97 5.16 0.65
N TYR A 371 0.89 4.52 0.17
CA TYR A 371 -0.34 4.33 0.95
C TYR A 371 -0.10 3.47 2.20
N VAL A 372 0.62 2.35 2.07
CA VAL A 372 0.98 1.47 3.18
C VAL A 372 1.87 2.19 4.21
N THR A 373 2.84 2.98 3.74
CA THR A 373 3.69 3.83 4.61
C THR A 373 2.85 4.83 5.41
N VAL A 374 1.91 5.53 4.78
CA VAL A 374 1.01 6.46 5.49
C VAL A 374 0.11 5.73 6.48
N PHE A 375 -0.45 4.59 6.09
CA PHE A 375 -1.27 3.75 6.97
C PHE A 375 -0.52 3.34 8.25
N PHE A 376 0.63 2.67 8.11
CA PHE A 376 1.39 2.20 9.27
C PHE A 376 2.07 3.33 10.05
N GLY A 377 2.53 4.38 9.37
CA GLY A 377 3.07 5.57 10.03
C GLY A 377 2.02 6.25 10.91
N THR A 378 0.80 6.38 10.42
CA THR A 378 -0.31 6.97 11.18
C THR A 378 -0.73 6.08 12.35
N MET A 379 -0.79 4.75 12.14
CA MET A 379 -1.04 3.79 13.21
C MET A 379 0.04 3.85 14.31
N THR A 380 1.31 3.97 13.92
CA THR A 380 2.44 4.08 14.85
C THR A 380 2.34 5.35 15.71
N VAL A 381 2.20 6.50 15.05
CA VAL A 381 2.08 7.79 15.75
C VAL A 381 0.82 7.84 16.61
N GLY A 382 -0.30 7.39 16.07
CA GLY A 382 -1.57 7.37 16.78
C GLY A 382 -1.53 6.45 18.00
N SER A 383 -0.96 5.25 17.91
CA SER A 383 -0.85 4.33 19.04
C SER A 383 -0.02 4.92 20.19
N ALA A 384 1.13 5.53 19.87
CA ALA A 384 1.96 6.23 20.87
C ALA A 384 1.20 7.41 21.50
N LEU A 385 0.53 8.22 20.67
CA LEU A 385 -0.23 9.39 21.11
C LEU A 385 -1.37 8.99 22.07
N TRP A 386 -2.18 8.01 21.68
CA TRP A 386 -3.33 7.60 22.50
C TRP A 386 -2.90 6.86 23.75
N GLY A 387 -1.80 6.09 23.70
CA GLY A 387 -1.19 5.52 24.89
C GLY A 387 -0.72 6.59 25.88
N PHE A 388 -0.05 7.63 25.40
CA PHE A 388 0.38 8.77 26.20
C PHE A 388 -0.80 9.55 26.81
N ILE A 389 -1.84 9.82 26.01
CA ILE A 389 -3.04 10.51 26.49
C ILE A 389 -3.75 9.66 27.55
N ALA A 390 -3.92 8.35 27.31
CA ALA A 390 -4.57 7.45 28.25
C ALA A 390 -3.80 7.34 29.58
N ASP A 391 -2.48 7.40 29.56
CA ASP A 391 -1.65 7.44 30.76
C ASP A 391 -1.87 8.71 31.61
N ARG A 392 -2.15 9.85 30.95
CA ARG A 392 -2.30 11.16 31.62
C ARG A 392 -3.72 11.44 32.10
N VAL A 393 -4.74 11.11 31.29
CA VAL A 393 -6.12 11.50 31.55
C VAL A 393 -7.07 10.29 31.77
N GLY A 394 -6.53 9.08 31.70
CA GLY A 394 -7.29 7.83 31.84
C GLY A 394 -7.92 7.33 30.53
N LEU A 395 -8.28 6.05 30.53
CA LEU A 395 -8.82 5.34 29.36
C LEU A 395 -10.12 5.96 28.81
N PRO A 396 -11.17 6.25 29.63
CA PRO A 396 -12.40 6.81 29.10
C PRO A 396 -12.20 8.16 28.42
N ALA A 397 -11.45 9.06 29.04
CA ALA A 397 -11.18 10.39 28.49
C ALA A 397 -10.37 10.31 27.17
N ALA A 398 -9.38 9.42 27.08
CA ALA A 398 -8.63 9.19 25.86
C ALA A 398 -9.54 8.72 24.72
N HIS A 399 -10.49 7.81 24.98
CA HIS A 399 -11.45 7.35 23.97
C HIS A 399 -12.42 8.46 23.54
N TYR A 400 -12.90 9.30 24.46
CA TYR A 400 -13.76 10.44 24.10
C TYR A 400 -13.02 11.50 23.27
N LEU A 401 -11.76 11.79 23.63
CA LEU A 401 -10.91 12.69 22.83
C LEU A 401 -10.66 12.12 21.44
N ALA A 402 -10.40 10.81 21.34
CA ALA A 402 -10.24 10.13 20.07
C ALA A 402 -11.52 10.18 19.23
N ALA A 403 -12.70 9.98 19.85
CA ALA A 403 -13.98 10.08 19.17
C ALA A 403 -14.23 11.50 18.63
N GLY A 404 -14.02 12.53 19.47
CA GLY A 404 -14.14 13.93 19.06
C GLY A 404 -13.18 14.28 17.90
N GLY A 405 -11.93 13.82 17.99
CA GLY A 405 -10.95 13.99 16.92
C GLY A 405 -11.33 13.26 15.63
N ALA A 406 -11.89 12.04 15.71
CA ALA A 406 -12.39 11.30 14.54
C ALA A 406 -13.53 12.03 13.85
N LEU A 407 -14.48 12.59 14.60
CA LEU A 407 -15.56 13.41 14.04
C LEU A 407 -15.05 14.70 13.40
N LEU A 408 -14.08 15.36 14.04
CA LEU A 408 -13.43 16.54 13.47
C LEU A 408 -12.70 16.19 12.17
N ALA A 409 -11.94 15.07 12.14
CA ALA A 409 -11.26 14.58 10.95
C ALA A 409 -12.26 14.26 9.83
N LEU A 410 -13.39 13.61 10.14
CA LEU A 410 -14.47 13.37 9.18
C LEU A 410 -14.97 14.70 8.57
N LEU A 411 -15.22 15.73 9.36
CA LEU A 411 -15.68 17.03 8.89
C LEU A 411 -14.63 17.73 8.00
N LEU A 412 -13.37 17.69 8.40
CA LEU A 412 -12.27 18.33 7.65
C LEU A 412 -11.95 17.57 6.36
N THR A 413 -12.01 16.22 6.40
CA THR A 413 -11.59 15.40 5.25
C THR A 413 -12.69 15.14 4.23
N ARG A 414 -13.97 15.35 4.55
CA ARG A 414 -15.10 15.15 3.61
C ARG A 414 -15.00 15.96 2.30
N ARG A 415 -14.23 17.04 2.28
CA ARG A 415 -13.94 17.84 1.07
C ARG A 415 -13.05 17.10 0.08
N TRP A 416 -12.25 16.13 0.54
CA TRP A 416 -11.43 15.28 -0.30
C TRP A 416 -12.24 14.06 -0.74
N ARG A 417 -12.83 14.17 -1.95
CA ARG A 417 -13.68 13.11 -2.49
C ARG A 417 -12.81 11.96 -3.00
N LEU A 418 -13.18 10.74 -2.56
CA LEU A 418 -12.61 9.50 -3.06
C LEU A 418 -13.25 9.17 -4.40
N GLN A 419 -12.49 8.54 -5.28
CA GLN A 419 -13.02 7.98 -6.50
C GLN A 419 -13.45 6.52 -6.30
N SER A 420 -14.59 6.18 -6.90
CA SER A 420 -15.14 4.81 -6.90
C SER A 420 -14.87 4.07 -8.21
N GLY A 421 -14.29 4.77 -9.20
CA GLY A 421 -13.95 4.25 -10.52
C GLY A 421 -12.89 5.11 -11.20
N PRO A 422 -12.26 4.66 -12.30
CA PRO A 422 -11.27 5.42 -13.02
C PRO A 422 -11.89 6.70 -13.60
N GLU A 423 -11.34 7.87 -13.26
CA GLU A 423 -11.62 9.11 -14.01
C GLU A 423 -10.81 9.07 -15.31
N GLY A 424 -11.34 8.38 -16.31
CA GLY A 424 -10.70 8.19 -17.58
C GLY A 424 -9.87 6.90 -17.68
N ASP A 425 -9.42 6.61 -18.86
CA ASP A 425 -8.59 5.46 -19.19
C ASP A 425 -7.13 5.73 -18.81
N LEU A 426 -6.64 5.05 -17.76
CA LEU A 426 -5.25 5.16 -17.30
C LEU A 426 -4.27 4.28 -18.10
N THR A 427 -4.73 3.64 -19.21
CA THR A 427 -3.83 2.92 -20.11
C THR A 427 -2.90 3.91 -20.84
N PRO A 428 -1.66 3.52 -21.17
CA PRO A 428 -0.76 4.36 -21.95
C PRO A 428 -1.41 4.82 -23.26
N SER A 429 -1.30 6.10 -23.56
CA SER A 429 -1.92 6.68 -24.76
C SER A 429 -1.02 6.58 -25.99
N MET A 430 0.31 6.53 -25.81
CA MET A 430 1.32 6.47 -26.88
C MET A 430 1.12 7.53 -27.98
N HIS A 431 0.53 8.69 -27.63
CA HIS A 431 0.18 9.72 -28.63
C HIS A 431 1.28 10.75 -28.86
N TRP A 432 2.31 10.76 -28.01
CA TRP A 432 3.46 11.62 -28.25
C TRP A 432 4.33 11.03 -29.34
N PRO A 433 4.71 11.82 -30.36
CA PRO A 433 5.63 11.35 -31.39
C PRO A 433 6.99 11.02 -30.78
N GLU A 434 7.70 10.07 -31.40
CA GLU A 434 9.07 9.80 -30.99
C GLU A 434 9.93 11.06 -31.11
N PRO A 435 10.79 11.36 -30.13
CA PRO A 435 11.64 12.54 -30.18
C PRO A 435 12.60 12.46 -31.38
N VAL A 436 12.66 13.54 -32.18
CA VAL A 436 13.60 13.62 -33.30
C VAL A 436 14.99 13.93 -32.75
N VAL A 437 15.94 13.03 -32.97
CA VAL A 437 17.35 13.18 -32.56
C VAL A 437 18.27 13.05 -33.77
N ALA A 438 19.33 13.86 -33.84
CA ALA A 438 20.29 13.84 -34.90
C ALA A 438 21.30 12.67 -34.84
N GLY A 439 21.34 11.96 -33.69
CA GLY A 439 22.25 10.83 -33.46
C GLY A 439 21.89 10.07 -32.19
N ALA A 440 22.65 9.04 -31.82
CA ALA A 440 22.42 8.29 -30.59
C ALA A 440 22.68 9.17 -29.37
N VAL A 441 21.66 9.30 -28.51
CA VAL A 441 21.73 10.01 -27.23
C VAL A 441 21.90 8.99 -26.12
N GLY A 442 22.91 9.19 -25.25
CA GLY A 442 23.12 8.35 -24.09
C GLY A 442 21.92 8.38 -23.12
N GLU A 443 21.57 7.26 -22.53
CA GLU A 443 20.42 7.14 -21.62
C GLU A 443 20.51 8.10 -20.42
N ASP A 444 21.71 8.30 -19.88
CA ASP A 444 21.99 9.18 -18.74
C ASP A 444 22.24 10.64 -19.13
N ALA A 445 22.18 10.97 -20.45
CA ALA A 445 22.38 12.34 -20.91
C ALA A 445 21.28 13.25 -20.34
N GLY A 446 21.67 14.34 -19.69
CA GLY A 446 20.73 15.27 -19.05
C GLY A 446 21.41 16.42 -18.31
N PRO A 447 20.63 17.33 -17.72
CA PRO A 447 19.16 17.37 -17.75
C PRO A 447 18.60 17.61 -19.16
N VAL A 448 17.35 17.17 -19.39
CA VAL A 448 16.66 17.43 -20.65
C VAL A 448 15.64 18.53 -20.45
N LEU A 449 15.78 19.63 -21.21
CA LEU A 449 14.78 20.69 -21.30
C LEU A 449 13.87 20.40 -22.50
N VAL A 450 12.59 20.24 -22.22
CA VAL A 450 11.55 20.16 -23.26
C VAL A 450 10.86 21.51 -23.34
N THR A 451 10.74 22.04 -24.56
CA THR A 451 10.01 23.28 -24.83
C THR A 451 8.84 23.00 -25.76
N VAL A 452 7.67 23.57 -25.43
CA VAL A 452 6.47 23.47 -26.26
C VAL A 452 6.00 24.89 -26.56
N GLU A 453 6.02 25.24 -27.83
CA GLU A 453 5.64 26.56 -28.31
C GLU A 453 4.20 26.54 -28.82
N TYR A 454 3.38 27.46 -28.33
CA TYR A 454 1.99 27.63 -28.68
C TYR A 454 1.72 29.03 -29.22
N HIS A 455 0.84 29.15 -30.23
CA HIS A 455 0.29 30.42 -30.68
C HIS A 455 -1.16 30.55 -30.19
N VAL A 456 -1.41 31.53 -29.35
CA VAL A 456 -2.69 31.72 -28.67
C VAL A 456 -3.28 33.09 -28.93
N SER A 457 -4.54 33.13 -29.37
CA SER A 457 -5.23 34.41 -29.57
C SER A 457 -5.45 35.14 -28.23
N PRO A 458 -5.45 36.50 -28.23
CA PRO A 458 -5.68 37.26 -27.00
C PRO A 458 -6.97 36.89 -26.26
N GLU A 459 -8.02 36.54 -27.01
CA GLU A 459 -9.33 36.12 -26.45
C GLU A 459 -9.27 34.80 -25.67
N ASN A 460 -8.43 33.88 -26.10
CA ASN A 460 -8.30 32.54 -25.49
C ASN A 460 -7.22 32.48 -24.40
N ARG A 461 -6.45 33.57 -24.22
CA ARG A 461 -5.25 33.55 -23.38
C ARG A 461 -5.50 33.13 -21.94
N GLU A 462 -6.52 33.68 -21.29
CA GLU A 462 -6.83 33.36 -19.89
C GLU A 462 -7.26 31.91 -19.74
N ALA A 463 -8.15 31.44 -20.61
CA ALA A 463 -8.62 30.07 -20.65
C ALA A 463 -7.47 29.10 -20.94
N PHE A 464 -6.55 29.46 -21.85
CA PHE A 464 -5.36 28.68 -22.19
C PHE A 464 -4.42 28.56 -21.00
N LEU A 465 -4.07 29.64 -20.32
CA LEU A 465 -3.19 29.62 -19.15
C LEU A 465 -3.80 28.81 -18.00
N ALA A 466 -5.12 28.89 -17.81
CA ALA A 466 -5.83 28.08 -16.83
C ALA A 466 -5.80 26.58 -17.19
N ALA A 467 -5.93 26.22 -18.47
CA ALA A 467 -5.81 24.85 -18.96
C ALA A 467 -4.37 24.33 -18.83
N LEU A 468 -3.39 25.16 -19.19
CA LEU A 468 -1.97 24.83 -19.11
C LEU A 468 -1.50 24.62 -17.66
N ALA A 469 -2.05 25.38 -16.69
CA ALA A 469 -1.80 25.16 -15.27
C ALA A 469 -2.33 23.81 -14.74
N ARG A 470 -3.32 23.21 -15.41
CA ARG A 470 -3.76 21.82 -15.12
C ARG A 470 -2.76 20.82 -15.67
N LEU A 471 -2.32 21.03 -16.92
CA LEU A 471 -1.31 20.18 -17.58
C LEU A 471 0.03 20.18 -16.82
N ALA A 472 0.44 21.30 -16.22
CA ALA A 472 1.63 21.41 -15.38
C ALA A 472 1.71 20.36 -14.27
N ARG A 473 0.55 20.02 -13.67
CA ARG A 473 0.50 19.00 -12.61
C ARG A 473 0.79 17.61 -13.15
N GLU A 474 0.35 17.32 -14.37
CA GLU A 474 0.61 16.05 -15.04
C GLU A 474 2.07 15.96 -15.46
N ARG A 475 2.66 17.03 -16.04
CA ARG A 475 4.09 17.10 -16.35
C ARG A 475 4.96 16.80 -15.11
N ARG A 476 4.64 17.45 -13.98
CA ARG A 476 5.35 17.23 -12.70
C ARG A 476 5.12 15.84 -12.13
N ARG A 477 3.91 15.30 -12.26
CA ARG A 477 3.58 13.94 -11.83
C ARG A 477 4.43 12.91 -12.59
N ASP A 478 4.58 13.09 -13.90
CA ASP A 478 5.18 12.11 -14.79
C ASP A 478 6.70 12.24 -14.92
N GLY A 479 7.32 13.26 -14.31
CA GLY A 479 8.78 13.31 -14.28
C GLY A 479 9.41 14.71 -14.28
N ALA A 480 8.68 15.75 -14.66
CA ALA A 480 9.23 17.09 -14.66
C ALA A 480 9.52 17.59 -13.23
N TYR A 481 10.75 17.97 -12.96
CA TYR A 481 11.13 18.56 -11.67
C TYR A 481 11.04 20.09 -11.67
N ALA A 482 11.11 20.76 -12.84
CA ALA A 482 10.84 22.16 -13.03
C ALA A 482 9.85 22.34 -14.19
N TRP A 483 8.97 23.32 -14.10
CA TRP A 483 7.96 23.66 -15.11
C TRP A 483 7.63 25.14 -15.02
N ASP A 484 7.73 25.82 -16.14
CA ASP A 484 7.48 27.25 -16.25
C ASP A 484 6.80 27.60 -17.59
N VAL A 485 6.18 28.78 -17.63
CA VAL A 485 5.53 29.34 -18.82
C VAL A 485 6.08 30.75 -19.09
N TYR A 486 6.47 31.00 -20.31
CA TYR A 486 7.00 32.29 -20.75
C TYR A 486 6.15 32.84 -21.88
N GLN A 487 6.09 34.13 -21.98
CA GLN A 487 5.50 34.86 -23.12
C GLN A 487 6.62 35.53 -23.88
N ASP A 488 6.56 35.46 -25.21
CA ASP A 488 7.48 36.23 -26.07
C ASP A 488 7.18 37.73 -25.95
N ALA A 489 8.21 38.49 -25.61
CA ALA A 489 8.07 39.95 -25.43
C ALA A 489 7.79 40.70 -26.74
N ALA A 490 8.27 40.16 -27.87
CA ALA A 490 8.07 40.73 -29.20
C ALA A 490 6.75 40.29 -29.85
N HIS A 491 6.32 39.05 -29.54
CA HIS A 491 5.12 38.40 -30.08
C HIS A 491 4.23 37.86 -28.95
N PRO A 492 3.37 38.71 -28.36
CA PRO A 492 2.57 38.34 -27.18
C PRO A 492 1.62 37.17 -27.35
N GLU A 493 1.28 36.79 -28.59
CA GLU A 493 0.51 35.59 -28.94
C GLU A 493 1.31 34.29 -28.83
N ARG A 494 2.65 34.38 -28.72
CA ARG A 494 3.54 33.25 -28.60
C ARG A 494 3.82 32.92 -27.14
N ILE A 495 3.39 31.75 -26.71
CA ILE A 495 3.56 31.24 -25.34
C ILE A 495 4.47 30.00 -25.39
N LEU A 496 5.45 29.96 -24.51
CA LEU A 496 6.42 28.88 -24.38
C LEU A 496 6.23 28.15 -23.06
N GLU A 497 5.79 26.91 -23.11
CA GLU A 497 5.86 25.98 -21.97
C GLU A 497 7.26 25.37 -21.94
N THR A 498 7.87 25.31 -20.77
CA THR A 498 9.16 24.66 -20.56
C THR A 498 9.10 23.70 -19.38
N PHE A 499 9.74 22.54 -19.51
CA PHE A 499 9.91 21.66 -18.36
C PHE A 499 11.22 20.87 -18.45
N LEU A 500 11.79 20.57 -17.27
CA LEU A 500 13.06 19.86 -17.13
C LEU A 500 12.81 18.46 -16.56
N VAL A 501 13.49 17.47 -17.14
CA VAL A 501 13.54 16.08 -16.64
C VAL A 501 15.00 15.66 -16.41
N ASP A 502 15.21 14.71 -15.48
CA ASP A 502 16.54 14.37 -14.97
C ASP A 502 17.50 13.81 -16.05
N SER A 503 16.99 13.02 -17.01
CA SER A 503 17.79 12.38 -18.06
C SER A 503 16.97 12.07 -19.32
N TRP A 504 17.66 11.72 -20.40
CA TRP A 504 17.03 11.27 -21.64
C TRP A 504 16.17 10.02 -21.43
N LEU A 505 16.67 9.05 -20.66
CA LEU A 505 15.91 7.85 -20.32
C LEU A 505 14.60 8.20 -19.56
N GLU A 506 14.65 9.16 -18.64
CA GLU A 506 13.45 9.60 -17.90
C GLU A 506 12.46 10.29 -18.84
N HIS A 507 12.94 11.05 -19.83
CA HIS A 507 12.10 11.62 -20.87
C HIS A 507 11.43 10.55 -21.74
N LEU A 508 12.16 9.54 -22.19
CA LEU A 508 11.60 8.40 -22.94
C LEU A 508 10.57 7.62 -22.10
N ARG A 509 10.81 7.50 -20.78
CA ARG A 509 9.84 6.93 -19.86
C ARG A 509 8.56 7.76 -19.74
N GLN A 510 8.63 9.10 -19.79
CA GLN A 510 7.46 9.98 -19.83
C GLN A 510 6.53 9.62 -20.99
N HIS A 511 7.07 9.41 -22.21
CA HIS A 511 6.27 9.02 -23.37
C HIS A 511 5.43 7.76 -23.15
N ARG A 512 5.93 6.81 -22.34
CA ARG A 512 5.23 5.57 -21.99
C ARG A 512 4.29 5.73 -20.77
N ARG A 513 4.43 6.79 -19.99
CA ARG A 513 3.65 7.05 -18.78
C ARG A 513 2.39 7.84 -19.03
N VAL A 514 2.37 8.67 -20.07
CA VAL A 514 1.22 9.50 -20.43
C VAL A 514 0.02 8.60 -20.75
N THR A 515 -1.10 8.84 -20.06
CA THR A 515 -2.32 8.04 -20.15
C THR A 515 -3.31 8.64 -21.15
N LYS A 516 -4.32 7.87 -21.53
CA LYS A 516 -5.42 8.39 -22.37
C LYS A 516 -6.21 9.49 -21.65
N ALA A 517 -6.31 9.45 -20.33
CA ALA A 517 -6.91 10.53 -19.54
C ALA A 517 -6.10 11.83 -19.67
N ASP A 518 -4.77 11.76 -19.63
CA ASP A 518 -3.88 12.91 -19.79
C ASP A 518 -3.98 13.50 -21.20
N ARG A 519 -4.12 12.64 -22.20
CA ARG A 519 -4.36 13.07 -23.58
C ARG A 519 -5.57 14.00 -23.71
N ILE A 520 -6.67 13.73 -23.00
CA ILE A 520 -7.87 14.58 -23.03
C ILE A 520 -7.55 15.98 -22.52
N VAL A 521 -6.74 16.10 -21.46
CA VAL A 521 -6.31 17.40 -20.90
C VAL A 521 -5.40 18.13 -21.90
N GLU A 522 -4.47 17.43 -22.52
CA GLU A 522 -3.57 17.97 -23.53
C GLU A 522 -4.33 18.44 -24.79
N GLU A 523 -5.25 17.62 -25.30
CA GLU A 523 -6.13 18.00 -26.42
C GLU A 523 -6.99 19.23 -26.10
N HIS A 524 -7.36 19.44 -24.83
CA HIS A 524 -8.07 20.67 -24.43
C HIS A 524 -7.16 21.89 -24.53
N VAL A 525 -5.88 21.78 -24.13
CA VAL A 525 -4.88 22.85 -24.30
C VAL A 525 -4.65 23.13 -25.78
N HIS A 526 -4.47 22.10 -26.60
CA HIS A 526 -4.27 22.24 -28.04
C HIS A 526 -5.43 22.91 -28.76
N ARG A 527 -6.69 22.67 -28.35
CA ARG A 527 -7.88 23.33 -28.93
C ARG A 527 -7.95 24.83 -28.67
N LEU A 528 -7.28 25.32 -27.65
CA LEU A 528 -7.22 26.76 -27.30
C LEU A 528 -6.07 27.46 -28.02
N ALA A 529 -5.13 26.73 -28.62
CA ALA A 529 -4.10 27.23 -29.49
C ALA A 529 -4.60 27.33 -30.95
N ARG A 530 -3.97 28.18 -31.76
CA ARG A 530 -4.33 28.40 -33.18
C ARG A 530 -3.85 27.31 -34.10
N ASP A 531 -2.72 26.71 -33.78
CA ASP A 531 -2.01 25.71 -34.60
C ASP A 531 -1.43 24.59 -33.73
N THR A 532 -0.86 23.58 -34.38
CA THR A 532 -0.19 22.46 -33.72
C THR A 532 1.06 22.95 -32.99
N PRO A 533 1.22 22.68 -31.69
CA PRO A 533 2.37 23.15 -30.93
C PRO A 533 3.68 22.55 -31.47
N ARG A 534 4.75 23.36 -31.43
CA ARG A 534 6.08 22.92 -31.79
C ARG A 534 6.85 22.44 -30.56
N VAL A 535 7.24 21.16 -30.54
CA VAL A 535 8.03 20.59 -29.46
C VAL A 535 9.51 20.54 -29.84
N THR A 536 10.38 20.99 -28.91
CA THR A 536 11.84 20.93 -29.10
C THR A 536 12.50 20.40 -27.84
N HIS A 537 13.50 19.55 -28.01
CA HIS A 537 14.26 18.92 -26.93
C HIS A 537 15.68 19.46 -26.91
N TYR A 538 16.13 19.89 -25.72
CA TYR A 538 17.50 20.33 -25.48
C TYR A 538 18.11 19.44 -24.39
N ILE A 539 19.32 18.94 -24.67
CA ILE A 539 20.07 18.15 -23.70
C ILE A 539 21.12 19.08 -23.09
N GLY A 540 21.23 19.08 -21.77
CA GLY A 540 22.20 19.90 -21.06
C GLY A 540 23.61 19.61 -21.57
N ALA A 541 24.26 20.65 -22.15
CA ALA A 541 25.64 20.55 -22.53
C ALA A 541 26.51 20.52 -21.25
N GLU A 542 27.43 19.55 -21.15
CA GLU A 542 28.38 19.48 -20.05
C GLU A 542 29.33 20.68 -20.10
N ALA A 543 28.99 21.76 -19.44
CA ALA A 543 29.85 22.90 -19.21
C ALA A 543 30.87 22.69 -18.07
N ARG A 544 30.85 21.53 -17.41
CA ARG A 544 31.79 21.17 -16.34
C ARG A 544 32.73 20.08 -16.83
N PRO A 545 34.07 20.31 -16.77
CA PRO A 545 35.01 19.23 -17.01
C PRO A 545 34.75 18.15 -15.97
N GLN A 546 34.49 16.91 -16.44
CA GLN A 546 34.46 15.75 -15.57
C GLN A 546 35.81 15.70 -14.83
N VAL A 547 35.79 15.88 -13.51
CA VAL A 547 36.90 15.46 -12.67
C VAL A 547 36.91 13.93 -12.75
N ARG A 548 37.62 13.39 -13.75
CA ARG A 548 37.97 11.98 -13.80
C ARG A 548 38.70 11.69 -12.50
N ALA A 549 38.05 10.92 -11.58
CA ALA A 549 38.76 10.32 -10.46
C ALA A 549 39.98 9.61 -11.04
N GLY A 550 41.15 10.14 -10.72
CA GLY A 550 42.40 9.72 -11.30
C GLY A 550 42.62 8.23 -11.14
N ALA A 551 42.97 7.59 -12.23
CA ALA A 551 43.65 6.33 -12.21
C ALA A 551 44.91 6.52 -11.35
N ALA A 552 44.90 5.92 -10.17
CA ALA A 552 46.08 5.79 -9.33
C ALA A 552 47.08 4.94 -10.10
N ALA A 553 48.07 5.62 -10.71
CA ALA A 553 49.29 5.00 -11.19
C ALA A 553 50.01 4.42 -9.96
N GLY A 554 50.16 3.10 -9.89
CA GLY A 554 51.00 2.44 -8.91
C GLY A 554 52.46 2.83 -9.09
N PRO A 555 53.22 3.01 -8.03
CA PRO A 555 54.65 3.16 -8.08
C PRO A 555 55.38 1.81 -8.16
N ARG A 556 56.49 1.85 -8.79
CA ARG A 556 57.56 0.87 -8.93
C ARG A 556 57.84 -0.04 -7.72
#